data_797e7020c6d57c1419a263e9b25f019f
#
_entry.id   797e7020c6d57c1419a263e9b25f019f
#
_cell.length_a   1.000
_cell.length_b   1.000
_cell.length_c   1.000
_cell.angle_alpha   90.00
_cell.angle_beta   90.00
_cell.angle_gamma   90.00
#
_symmetry.space_group_name_H-M   'P 1'
#
loop_
_entity.id
_entity.type
_entity.pdbx_description
1 polymer ?
#
loop_
_entity_poly.entity_id
_entity_poly.type
_entity_poly.pdbx_seq_one_letter_code
_entity_poly.pdbx_strand_id
1 'polypeptide(L)'
;MSAIAIAAVDHPAPAATAAFGMVYQPIVRLQDHRVIAHEALMRPVDGTSPLQLLDQARAEGTLGELETRAVRAAADGYDFAGGGLLLVNLSAHAILGGTTRPQQVLEALQASGHDLRNFVVEITERDIVEDCAQLAHAIGYLRAAGVRVALDDFGNGHSNFELWHELSPEFVKIDRFLVQGLADSAGRLNILKALVQVADGFGTELIAEGVERVEDLRVLRDLGIPLVQGYLLGRPAATPSRDVPEAVRATAGDKLQVWPRNDRPSAFRRILAEHMLIEAPSIRDIATNHEAEILFRQNPQLTAIPVVDRHDLPVGLINRRAFNEHMAAPFARELLGRKPCTMHMNASPVLCDIRQSLDEMSQILLGEDQRYLYDGFVITDNGRYRGVGTGEALVRRVTELRIDAARYANPLTQLPGNIPITEHVRRLVETGQGFVACYCDLNHFKPYNDQYGYFLGDRMIQLVATTLLRHADPRWDFVGHVGGDDFVMLMQSDDWMRRSERVVGEFNAAALALFDPEDRARGVLEGEDRSGRYATFPLTTLTIGIVEVAPGERSGAEDIASSAARAKREAKRRGVPVHVLER
;
A
#
# COMPACT_ATOMS: atom_id res chain seq x y z
N MET A 1 -0.77 13.87 73.53
CA MET A 1 -0.38 12.67 72.75
C MET A 1 -1.40 12.50 71.63
N SER A 2 -1.06 13.01 70.45
CA SER A 2 -1.93 13.01 69.30
C SER A 2 -1.56 11.81 68.43
N ALA A 3 -2.42 10.85 68.25
CA ALA A 3 -2.21 9.70 67.38
C ALA A 3 -2.38 10.15 65.93
N ILE A 4 -1.32 10.05 65.16
CA ILE A 4 -1.33 10.23 63.70
C ILE A 4 -1.92 8.93 63.13
N ALA A 5 -3.13 9.03 62.59
CA ALA A 5 -3.71 7.97 61.79
C ALA A 5 -2.95 7.90 60.46
N ILE A 6 -2.21 6.82 60.28
CA ILE A 6 -1.61 6.46 58.98
C ILE A 6 -2.78 6.02 58.10
N ALA A 7 -3.11 6.83 57.09
CA ALA A 7 -4.02 6.44 56.03
C ALA A 7 -3.45 5.19 55.33
N ALA A 8 -4.19 4.09 55.34
CA ALA A 8 -3.86 2.92 54.53
C ALA A 8 -3.79 3.34 53.06
N VAL A 9 -2.63 3.22 52.45
CA VAL A 9 -2.47 3.31 51.00
C VAL A 9 -3.18 2.07 50.46
N ASP A 10 -4.35 2.27 49.84
CA ASP A 10 -5.01 1.23 49.08
C ASP A 10 -4.04 0.77 47.98
N HIS A 11 -3.39 -0.34 48.22
CA HIS A 11 -2.67 -1.02 47.15
C HIS A 11 -3.70 -1.59 46.19
N PRO A 12 -3.61 -1.33 44.89
CA PRO A 12 -4.51 -1.96 43.92
C PRO A 12 -4.40 -3.48 44.05
N ALA A 13 -5.53 -4.17 43.89
CA ALA A 13 -5.56 -5.63 43.94
C ALA A 13 -4.58 -6.21 42.94
N PRO A 14 -3.92 -7.36 43.23
CA PRO A 14 -3.00 -8.00 42.30
C PRO A 14 -3.68 -8.20 40.93
N ALA A 15 -2.98 -7.93 39.84
CA ALA A 15 -3.55 -8.00 38.48
C ALA A 15 -4.15 -9.38 38.17
N ALA A 16 -3.53 -10.46 38.69
CA ALA A 16 -4.09 -11.82 38.57
C ALA A 16 -5.46 -12.00 39.19
N THR A 17 -5.89 -11.17 40.15
CA THR A 17 -7.19 -11.23 40.78
C THR A 17 -8.16 -10.13 40.33
N ALA A 18 -7.71 -9.24 39.45
CA ALA A 18 -8.53 -8.15 38.92
C ALA A 18 -9.82 -8.68 38.28
N ALA A 19 -10.94 -8.00 38.53
CA ALA A 19 -12.21 -8.32 37.91
C ALA A 19 -12.30 -7.70 36.53
N PHE A 20 -12.67 -8.50 35.53
CA PHE A 20 -12.91 -8.04 34.16
C PHE A 20 -14.07 -8.80 33.54
N GLY A 21 -14.74 -8.18 32.57
CA GLY A 21 -15.69 -8.83 31.68
C GLY A 21 -15.09 -9.01 30.29
N MET A 22 -15.74 -9.83 29.45
CA MET A 22 -15.41 -10.00 28.05
C MET A 22 -16.46 -9.33 27.18
N VAL A 23 -16.00 -8.72 26.09
CA VAL A 23 -16.85 -8.22 25.01
C VAL A 23 -16.35 -8.78 23.68
N TYR A 24 -17.25 -8.91 22.71
CA TYR A 24 -17.00 -9.60 21.46
C TYR A 24 -17.22 -8.65 20.29
N GLN A 25 -16.23 -8.56 19.40
CA GLN A 25 -16.31 -7.74 18.19
C GLN A 25 -16.42 -8.62 16.95
N PRO A 26 -17.43 -8.39 16.08
CA PRO A 26 -17.65 -9.25 14.92
C PRO A 26 -16.57 -9.07 13.84
N ILE A 27 -16.18 -10.19 13.21
CA ILE A 27 -15.37 -10.26 12.01
C ILE A 27 -16.26 -10.78 10.88
N VAL A 28 -16.38 -9.99 9.81
CA VAL A 28 -17.30 -10.23 8.70
C VAL A 28 -16.54 -10.69 7.47
N ARG A 29 -17.03 -11.73 6.82
CA ARG A 29 -16.56 -12.14 5.50
C ARG A 29 -17.25 -11.33 4.42
N LEU A 30 -16.47 -10.69 3.55
CA LEU A 30 -17.00 -9.78 2.51
C LEU A 30 -17.70 -10.52 1.36
N GLN A 31 -17.37 -11.78 1.12
CA GLN A 31 -17.94 -12.55 0.01
C GLN A 31 -19.45 -12.79 0.17
N ASP A 32 -19.92 -13.05 1.38
CA ASP A 32 -21.31 -13.41 1.68
C ASP A 32 -21.94 -12.55 2.77
N HIS A 33 -21.22 -11.54 3.24
CA HIS A 33 -21.65 -10.61 4.30
C HIS A 33 -22.14 -11.34 5.57
N ARG A 34 -21.39 -12.36 6.00
CA ARG A 34 -21.67 -13.10 7.23
C ARG A 34 -20.62 -12.86 8.28
N VAL A 35 -21.06 -12.75 9.54
CA VAL A 35 -20.16 -12.81 10.68
C VAL A 35 -19.66 -14.25 10.80
N ILE A 36 -18.34 -14.44 10.66
CA ILE A 36 -17.69 -15.76 10.69
C ILE A 36 -16.90 -15.98 11.96
N ALA A 37 -16.56 -14.91 12.66
CA ALA A 37 -15.76 -14.93 13.87
C ALA A 37 -16.05 -13.74 14.76
N HIS A 38 -15.60 -13.81 16.01
CA HIS A 38 -15.56 -12.68 16.92
C HIS A 38 -14.20 -12.64 17.62
N GLU A 39 -13.67 -11.44 17.79
CA GLU A 39 -12.54 -11.21 18.68
C GLU A 39 -13.04 -10.95 20.10
N ALA A 40 -12.47 -11.67 21.07
CA ALA A 40 -12.76 -11.49 22.48
C ALA A 40 -11.83 -10.44 23.08
N LEU A 41 -12.41 -9.39 23.63
CA LEU A 41 -11.71 -8.24 24.19
C LEU A 41 -11.99 -8.11 25.68
N MET A 42 -10.96 -8.10 26.50
CA MET A 42 -11.07 -7.90 27.95
C MET A 42 -11.48 -6.45 28.29
N ARG A 43 -12.34 -6.32 29.30
CA ARG A 43 -12.76 -5.02 29.84
C ARG A 43 -12.69 -5.05 31.38
N PRO A 44 -11.67 -4.42 31.99
CA PRO A 44 -11.58 -4.29 33.45
C PRO A 44 -12.82 -3.59 34.02
N VAL A 45 -13.30 -4.07 35.19
CA VAL A 45 -14.51 -3.56 35.82
C VAL A 45 -14.29 -2.21 36.51
N ASP A 46 -13.08 -1.96 36.96
CA ASP A 46 -12.66 -0.75 37.67
C ASP A 46 -12.44 0.47 36.74
N GLY A 47 -12.56 0.29 35.41
CA GLY A 47 -12.39 1.35 34.44
C GLY A 47 -10.94 1.56 34.02
N THR A 48 -9.98 0.78 34.50
CA THR A 48 -8.62 0.75 33.95
C THR A 48 -8.64 0.29 32.49
N SER A 49 -7.66 0.75 31.69
CA SER A 49 -7.55 0.24 30.31
C SER A 49 -7.03 -1.20 30.33
N PRO A 50 -7.44 -2.05 29.36
CA PRO A 50 -6.89 -3.40 29.21
C PRO A 50 -5.35 -3.41 29.14
N LEU A 51 -4.76 -2.44 28.45
CA LEU A 51 -3.32 -2.31 28.31
C LEU A 51 -2.62 -2.06 29.67
N GLN A 52 -3.18 -1.15 30.48
CA GLN A 52 -2.65 -0.88 31.84
C GLN A 52 -2.72 -2.11 32.74
N LEU A 53 -3.80 -2.89 32.65
CA LEU A 53 -3.91 -4.14 33.43
C LEU A 53 -2.89 -5.19 32.96
N LEU A 54 -2.66 -5.33 31.66
CA LEU A 54 -1.64 -6.24 31.11
C LEU A 54 -0.22 -5.79 31.51
N ASP A 55 0.09 -4.49 31.46
CA ASP A 55 1.38 -3.95 31.89
C ASP A 55 1.62 -4.15 33.38
N GLN A 56 0.60 -3.97 34.21
CA GLN A 56 0.67 -4.27 35.63
C GLN A 56 0.94 -5.78 35.86
N ALA A 57 0.19 -6.66 35.20
CA ALA A 57 0.38 -8.10 35.31
C ALA A 57 1.77 -8.54 34.85
N ARG A 58 2.33 -7.90 33.82
CA ARG A 58 3.70 -8.11 33.37
C ARG A 58 4.71 -7.71 34.44
N ALA A 59 4.53 -6.55 35.07
CA ALA A 59 5.41 -6.08 36.14
C ALA A 59 5.32 -6.96 37.40
N GLU A 60 4.17 -7.54 37.69
CA GLU A 60 3.94 -8.46 38.81
C GLU A 60 4.35 -9.92 38.51
N GLY A 61 4.71 -10.25 37.25
CA GLY A 61 5.02 -11.61 36.82
C GLY A 61 3.81 -12.55 36.74
N THR A 62 2.57 -12.00 36.67
CA THR A 62 1.30 -12.73 36.69
C THR A 62 0.57 -12.68 35.34
N LEU A 63 1.23 -12.18 34.26
CA LEU A 63 0.63 -11.99 32.94
C LEU A 63 0.01 -13.28 32.39
N GLY A 64 0.72 -14.40 32.46
CA GLY A 64 0.23 -15.68 31.95
C GLY A 64 -1.02 -16.19 32.70
N GLU A 65 -1.12 -15.95 34.02
CA GLU A 65 -2.31 -16.30 34.79
C GLU A 65 -3.52 -15.42 34.37
N LEU A 66 -3.29 -14.11 34.18
CA LEU A 66 -4.33 -13.18 33.73
C LEU A 66 -4.83 -13.56 32.34
N GLU A 67 -3.93 -13.82 31.38
CA GLU A 67 -4.29 -14.20 30.01
C GLU A 67 -5.01 -15.54 29.94
N THR A 68 -4.58 -16.55 30.72
CA THR A 68 -5.26 -17.85 30.83
C THR A 68 -6.70 -17.68 31.37
N ARG A 69 -6.90 -16.81 32.37
CA ARG A 69 -8.23 -16.46 32.87
C ARG A 69 -9.07 -15.75 31.82
N ALA A 70 -8.47 -14.84 31.05
CA ALA A 70 -9.15 -14.13 29.99
C ALA A 70 -9.60 -15.07 28.86
N VAL A 71 -8.74 -16.00 28.44
CA VAL A 71 -9.09 -17.05 27.46
C VAL A 71 -10.28 -17.88 27.93
N ARG A 72 -10.25 -18.33 29.21
CA ARG A 72 -11.36 -19.10 29.78
C ARG A 72 -12.66 -18.30 29.85
N ALA A 73 -12.59 -17.05 30.35
CA ALA A 73 -13.76 -16.17 30.43
C ALA A 73 -14.33 -15.85 29.03
N ALA A 74 -13.49 -15.70 28.03
CA ALA A 74 -13.89 -15.50 26.64
C ALA A 74 -14.66 -16.73 26.11
N ALA A 75 -14.16 -17.93 26.39
CA ALA A 75 -14.78 -19.17 25.93
C ALA A 75 -16.13 -19.45 26.66
N ASP A 76 -16.18 -19.21 27.98
CA ASP A 76 -17.38 -19.42 28.79
C ASP A 76 -18.51 -18.44 28.41
N GLY A 77 -18.18 -17.24 27.95
CA GLY A 77 -19.14 -16.20 27.56
C GLY A 77 -19.56 -16.23 26.09
N TYR A 78 -18.98 -17.11 25.27
CA TYR A 78 -19.24 -17.13 23.83
C TYR A 78 -20.23 -18.24 23.43
N ASP A 79 -21.24 -17.86 22.62
CA ASP A 79 -22.20 -18.81 22.07
C ASP A 79 -21.67 -19.50 20.79
N PHE A 80 -21.09 -20.69 20.95
CA PHE A 80 -20.63 -21.52 19.83
C PHE A 80 -21.76 -22.22 19.08
N ALA A 81 -22.97 -22.32 19.60
CA ALA A 81 -24.09 -23.01 18.95
C ALA A 81 -24.50 -22.33 17.64
N GLY A 82 -24.32 -21.02 17.55
CA GLY A 82 -24.52 -20.26 16.33
C GLY A 82 -23.42 -20.46 15.28
N GLY A 83 -22.34 -21.19 15.55
CA GLY A 83 -21.16 -21.37 14.69
C GLY A 83 -20.21 -20.16 14.74
N GLY A 84 -19.05 -20.28 14.10
CA GLY A 84 -18.04 -19.23 14.00
C GLY A 84 -16.82 -19.48 14.88
N LEU A 85 -15.78 -18.66 14.65
CA LEU A 85 -14.52 -18.73 15.36
C LEU A 85 -14.48 -17.72 16.49
N LEU A 86 -13.74 -18.04 17.55
CA LEU A 86 -13.43 -17.14 18.64
C LEU A 86 -11.94 -16.83 18.63
N LEU A 87 -11.58 -15.57 18.41
CA LEU A 87 -10.23 -15.08 18.47
C LEU A 87 -9.92 -14.63 19.91
N VAL A 88 -8.80 -15.08 20.45
CA VAL A 88 -8.36 -14.80 21.81
C VAL A 88 -6.92 -14.31 21.83
N ASN A 89 -6.66 -13.20 22.50
CA ASN A 89 -5.36 -12.57 22.59
C ASN A 89 -4.45 -13.29 23.59
N LEU A 90 -3.22 -13.60 23.16
CA LEU A 90 -2.14 -14.15 23.98
C LEU A 90 -0.81 -13.50 23.64
N SER A 91 -0.03 -13.14 24.65
CA SER A 91 1.33 -12.65 24.42
C SER A 91 2.29 -13.80 24.08
N ALA A 92 3.28 -13.54 23.22
CA ALA A 92 4.37 -14.48 22.97
C ALA A 92 5.10 -14.85 24.26
N HIS A 93 5.19 -13.92 25.21
CA HIS A 93 5.78 -14.15 26.52
C HIS A 93 5.00 -15.19 27.35
N ALA A 94 3.67 -15.19 27.29
CA ALA A 94 2.85 -16.20 27.96
C ALA A 94 3.05 -17.59 27.36
N ILE A 95 3.28 -17.66 26.04
CA ILE A 95 3.48 -18.93 25.33
C ILE A 95 4.90 -19.47 25.54
N LEU A 96 5.93 -18.60 25.58
CA LEU A 96 7.34 -19.05 25.61
C LEU A 96 7.90 -19.23 27.00
N GLY A 97 7.41 -18.52 27.97
CA GLY A 97 8.40 -18.36 28.93
C GLY A 97 8.12 -18.33 30.34
N GLY A 98 7.24 -18.28 30.80
CA GLY A 98 7.40 -18.08 32.23
C GLY A 98 6.57 -19.03 33.05
N THR A 99 5.43 -18.56 33.44
CA THR A 99 4.50 -19.26 34.30
C THR A 99 3.45 -20.05 33.51
N THR A 100 3.29 -19.75 32.22
CA THR A 100 2.28 -20.42 31.39
C THR A 100 2.95 -21.18 30.25
N ARG A 101 2.78 -22.48 30.25
CA ARG A 101 3.27 -23.35 29.16
C ARG A 101 2.17 -23.50 28.09
N PRO A 102 2.49 -23.81 26.83
CA PRO A 102 1.47 -24.09 25.80
C PRO A 102 0.41 -25.09 26.25
N GLN A 103 0.78 -26.03 27.13
CA GLN A 103 -0.12 -27.01 27.73
C GLN A 103 -1.22 -26.35 28.59
N GLN A 104 -0.88 -25.34 29.37
CA GLN A 104 -1.86 -24.64 30.24
C GLN A 104 -2.85 -23.82 29.44
N VAL A 105 -2.41 -23.20 28.33
CA VAL A 105 -3.30 -22.54 27.37
C VAL A 105 -4.27 -23.57 26.76
N LEU A 106 -3.73 -24.72 26.35
CA LEU A 106 -4.54 -25.81 25.80
C LEU A 106 -5.55 -26.36 26.83
N GLU A 107 -5.11 -26.56 28.08
CA GLU A 107 -5.97 -26.99 29.17
C GLU A 107 -7.10 -25.98 29.45
N ALA A 108 -6.79 -24.66 29.38
CA ALA A 108 -7.80 -23.62 29.56
C ALA A 108 -8.85 -23.64 28.43
N LEU A 109 -8.42 -23.84 27.18
CA LEU A 109 -9.31 -23.97 26.03
C LEU A 109 -10.14 -25.26 26.11
N GLN A 110 -9.52 -26.40 26.47
CA GLN A 110 -10.22 -27.68 26.63
C GLN A 110 -11.24 -27.67 27.77
N ALA A 111 -10.95 -26.95 28.86
CA ALA A 111 -11.87 -26.83 30.00
C ALA A 111 -13.20 -26.15 29.64
N SER A 112 -13.27 -25.40 28.52
CA SER A 112 -14.51 -24.84 27.99
C SER A 112 -15.47 -25.90 27.42
N GLY A 113 -14.97 -27.10 27.13
CA GLY A 113 -15.76 -28.19 26.53
C GLY A 113 -16.09 -28.02 25.05
N HIS A 114 -15.55 -26.98 24.39
CA HIS A 114 -15.78 -26.69 22.98
C HIS A 114 -14.71 -27.29 22.07
N ASP A 115 -15.05 -27.44 20.78
CA ASP A 115 -14.09 -27.92 19.77
C ASP A 115 -12.96 -26.89 19.59
N LEU A 116 -11.72 -27.36 19.76
CA LEU A 116 -10.54 -26.50 19.69
C LEU A 116 -10.34 -25.88 18.30
N ARG A 117 -10.91 -26.45 17.24
CA ARG A 117 -10.91 -25.90 15.90
C ARG A 117 -11.70 -24.58 15.77
N ASN A 118 -12.51 -24.26 16.76
CA ASN A 118 -13.26 -23.00 16.82
C ASN A 118 -12.45 -21.85 17.43
N PHE A 119 -11.24 -22.13 17.94
CA PHE A 119 -10.40 -21.10 18.54
C PHE A 119 -9.26 -20.67 17.60
N VAL A 120 -8.99 -19.37 17.64
CA VAL A 120 -7.85 -18.74 17.00
C VAL A 120 -7.06 -17.98 18.07
N VAL A 121 -5.81 -18.26 18.24
CA VAL A 121 -4.92 -17.53 19.15
C VAL A 121 -4.27 -16.39 18.39
N GLU A 122 -4.49 -15.16 18.86
CA GLU A 122 -3.89 -13.95 18.33
C GLU A 122 -2.61 -13.63 19.08
N ILE A 123 -1.52 -13.42 18.32
CA ILE A 123 -0.20 -13.06 18.82
C ILE A 123 0.14 -11.69 18.30
N THR A 124 0.44 -10.75 19.20
CA THR A 124 0.77 -9.39 18.82
C THR A 124 2.21 -9.31 18.29
N GLU A 125 2.39 -8.59 17.18
CA GLU A 125 3.70 -8.29 16.61
C GLU A 125 4.63 -7.51 17.57
N ARG A 126 4.05 -6.78 18.54
CA ARG A 126 4.79 -5.94 19.50
C ARG A 126 5.60 -6.72 20.53
N ASP A 127 5.30 -7.98 20.70
CA ASP A 127 6.10 -8.82 21.57
C ASP A 127 7.49 -9.02 20.93
N ILE A 128 8.53 -8.52 21.57
CA ILE A 128 9.91 -8.76 21.15
C ILE A 128 10.17 -10.25 21.32
N VAL A 129 10.09 -10.99 20.23
CA VAL A 129 10.38 -12.42 20.20
C VAL A 129 11.85 -12.58 19.85
N GLU A 130 12.69 -12.90 20.84
CA GLU A 130 14.12 -13.14 20.63
C GLU A 130 14.38 -14.44 19.86
N ASP A 131 13.47 -15.42 19.94
CA ASP A 131 13.56 -16.71 19.26
C ASP A 131 12.23 -17.09 18.59
N CYS A 132 12.08 -16.69 17.33
CA CYS A 132 10.90 -17.00 16.52
C CYS A 132 10.72 -18.51 16.30
N ALA A 133 11.80 -19.28 16.24
CA ALA A 133 11.74 -20.73 16.05
C ALA A 133 11.17 -21.44 17.30
N GLN A 134 11.52 -20.96 18.49
CA GLN A 134 10.95 -21.48 19.74
C GLN A 134 9.45 -21.18 19.84
N LEU A 135 9.01 -19.98 19.42
CA LEU A 135 7.59 -19.62 19.37
C LEU A 135 6.86 -20.50 18.36
N ALA A 136 7.42 -20.70 17.17
CA ALA A 136 6.83 -21.57 16.14
C ALA A 136 6.66 -23.02 16.65
N HIS A 137 7.65 -23.53 17.40
CA HIS A 137 7.54 -24.86 18.02
C HIS A 137 6.40 -24.93 19.05
N ALA A 138 6.29 -23.94 19.92
CA ALA A 138 5.22 -23.85 20.93
C ALA A 138 3.83 -23.75 20.29
N ILE A 139 3.69 -22.96 19.21
CA ILE A 139 2.47 -22.85 18.41
C ILE A 139 2.15 -24.17 17.71
N GLY A 140 3.15 -24.89 17.20
CA GLY A 140 2.97 -26.22 16.62
C GLY A 140 2.24 -27.18 17.55
N TYR A 141 2.46 -27.05 18.86
CA TYR A 141 1.74 -27.84 19.87
C TYR A 141 0.24 -27.49 19.94
N LEU A 142 -0.10 -26.21 19.87
CA LEU A 142 -1.51 -25.75 19.84
C LEU A 142 -2.20 -26.18 18.53
N ARG A 143 -1.50 -26.07 17.41
CA ARG A 143 -2.00 -26.52 16.08
C ARG A 143 -2.26 -28.03 16.03
N ALA A 144 -1.39 -28.81 16.65
CA ALA A 144 -1.61 -30.27 16.72
C ALA A 144 -2.91 -30.65 17.43
N ALA A 145 -3.43 -29.77 18.30
CA ALA A 145 -4.71 -29.92 18.96
C ALA A 145 -5.89 -29.31 18.16
N GLY A 146 -5.62 -28.66 17.04
CA GLY A 146 -6.64 -28.05 16.16
C GLY A 146 -6.84 -26.55 16.32
N VAL A 147 -6.11 -25.88 17.21
CA VAL A 147 -6.17 -24.40 17.40
C VAL A 147 -5.49 -23.72 16.22
N ARG A 148 -6.08 -22.63 15.71
CA ARG A 148 -5.49 -21.80 14.65
C ARG A 148 -4.77 -20.60 15.25
N VAL A 149 -3.98 -19.90 14.43
CA VAL A 149 -3.16 -18.78 14.85
C VAL A 149 -3.42 -17.57 13.95
N ALA A 150 -3.48 -16.41 14.56
CA ALA A 150 -3.49 -15.12 13.89
C ALA A 150 -2.28 -14.28 14.35
N LEU A 151 -1.68 -13.55 13.43
CA LEU A 151 -0.72 -12.49 13.73
C LEU A 151 -1.45 -11.16 13.77
N ASP A 152 -1.35 -10.42 14.87
CA ASP A 152 -2.11 -9.20 15.12
C ASP A 152 -1.26 -7.93 14.93
N ASP A 153 -1.93 -6.78 14.73
CA ASP A 153 -1.35 -5.42 14.59
C ASP A 153 -0.35 -5.26 13.41
N PHE A 154 -0.43 -6.08 12.35
CA PHE A 154 0.55 -6.05 11.26
C PHE A 154 0.51 -4.73 10.48
N GLY A 155 1.67 -4.06 10.38
CA GLY A 155 1.83 -2.78 9.68
C GLY A 155 1.96 -1.56 10.59
N ASN A 156 1.98 -1.72 11.91
CA ASN A 156 2.10 -0.64 12.89
C ASN A 156 3.57 -0.35 13.29
N GLY A 157 4.48 -0.33 12.32
CA GLY A 157 5.85 0.17 12.50
C GLY A 157 6.94 -0.86 12.82
N HIS A 158 6.60 -2.07 13.19
CA HIS A 158 7.53 -3.17 13.47
C HIS A 158 7.20 -4.43 12.67
N SER A 159 6.65 -4.29 11.44
CA SER A 159 6.21 -5.40 10.59
C SER A 159 7.27 -6.48 10.48
N ASN A 160 7.04 -7.58 11.19
CA ASN A 160 7.98 -8.69 11.29
C ASN A 160 7.60 -9.80 10.31
N PHE A 161 8.06 -9.67 9.06
CA PHE A 161 7.89 -10.70 8.03
C PHE A 161 8.57 -12.02 8.41
N GLU A 162 9.62 -12.00 9.25
CA GLU A 162 10.26 -13.19 9.78
C GLU A 162 9.29 -13.98 10.65
N LEU A 163 8.57 -13.27 11.55
CA LEU A 163 7.55 -13.89 12.39
C LEU A 163 6.39 -14.47 11.55
N TRP A 164 5.95 -13.75 10.51
CA TRP A 164 4.95 -14.27 9.57
C TRP A 164 5.44 -15.54 8.87
N HIS A 165 6.68 -15.53 8.37
CA HIS A 165 7.28 -16.69 7.70
C HIS A 165 7.37 -17.89 8.63
N GLU A 166 7.97 -17.71 9.83
CA GLU A 166 8.22 -18.79 10.79
C GLU A 166 6.91 -19.37 11.37
N LEU A 167 5.95 -18.52 11.67
CA LEU A 167 4.67 -18.96 12.23
C LEU A 167 3.73 -19.52 11.17
N SER A 168 3.82 -19.10 9.92
CA SER A 168 2.88 -19.42 8.85
C SER A 168 1.42 -19.37 9.34
N PRO A 169 0.94 -18.22 9.86
CA PRO A 169 -0.35 -18.12 10.52
C PRO A 169 -1.50 -18.30 9.54
N GLU A 170 -2.62 -18.82 10.02
CA GLU A 170 -3.85 -18.95 9.22
C GLU A 170 -4.45 -17.57 8.90
N PHE A 171 -4.27 -16.61 9.81
CA PHE A 171 -4.76 -15.24 9.66
C PHE A 171 -3.67 -14.20 9.95
N VAL A 172 -3.72 -13.06 9.25
CA VAL A 172 -2.96 -11.85 9.60
C VAL A 172 -3.91 -10.67 9.65
N LYS A 173 -3.94 -9.99 10.80
CA LYS A 173 -4.76 -8.80 11.02
C LYS A 173 -3.95 -7.56 10.64
N ILE A 174 -4.49 -6.80 9.71
CA ILE A 174 -3.87 -5.56 9.20
C ILE A 174 -4.33 -4.41 10.08
N ASP A 175 -3.36 -3.74 10.71
CA ASP A 175 -3.63 -2.61 11.61
C ASP A 175 -4.43 -1.50 10.93
N ARG A 176 -5.32 -0.88 11.70
CA ARG A 176 -6.17 0.26 11.30
C ARG A 176 -5.40 1.41 10.64
N PHE A 177 -4.11 1.58 10.96
CA PHE A 177 -3.28 2.62 10.34
C PHE A 177 -3.22 2.47 8.82
N LEU A 178 -3.18 1.25 8.29
CA LEU A 178 -3.20 0.99 6.84
C LEU A 178 -4.61 1.02 6.25
N VAL A 179 -5.63 0.80 7.06
CA VAL A 179 -7.04 0.65 6.62
C VAL A 179 -7.81 1.97 6.64
N GLN A 180 -7.68 2.78 7.71
CA GLN A 180 -8.43 4.03 7.82
C GLN A 180 -7.99 5.07 6.79
N GLY A 181 -8.96 5.58 6.00
CA GLY A 181 -8.70 6.52 4.91
C GLY A 181 -8.02 5.89 3.70
N LEU A 182 -8.12 4.57 3.54
CA LEU A 182 -7.59 3.81 2.42
C LEU A 182 -8.11 4.33 1.08
N ALA A 183 -9.41 4.67 1.01
CA ALA A 183 -10.03 5.21 -0.19
C ALA A 183 -9.41 6.52 -0.69
N ASP A 184 -8.72 7.24 0.17
CA ASP A 184 -8.13 8.54 -0.13
C ASP A 184 -6.58 8.49 -0.23
N SER A 185 -5.96 7.30 -0.05
CA SER A 185 -4.50 7.14 0.04
C SER A 185 -3.95 6.10 -0.95
N ALA A 186 -3.34 6.58 -2.04
CA ALA A 186 -2.65 5.70 -2.99
C ALA A 186 -1.47 4.93 -2.37
N GLY A 187 -0.79 5.53 -1.39
CA GLY A 187 0.32 4.88 -0.68
C GLY A 187 -0.14 3.65 0.11
N ARG A 188 -1.21 3.80 0.93
CA ARG A 188 -1.80 2.67 1.68
C ARG A 188 -2.34 1.60 0.75
N LEU A 189 -2.99 2.00 -0.35
CA LEU A 189 -3.48 1.08 -1.38
C LEU A 189 -2.36 0.19 -1.93
N ASN A 190 -1.22 0.78 -2.28
CA ASN A 190 -0.07 0.02 -2.81
C ASN A 190 0.52 -0.93 -1.77
N ILE A 191 0.60 -0.51 -0.50
CA ILE A 191 1.03 -1.38 0.60
C ILE A 191 0.08 -2.57 0.74
N LEU A 192 -1.24 -2.33 0.77
CA LEU A 192 -2.22 -3.40 0.90
C LEU A 192 -2.21 -4.36 -0.30
N LYS A 193 -2.03 -3.86 -1.53
CA LYS A 193 -1.84 -4.72 -2.71
C LYS A 193 -0.65 -5.66 -2.56
N ALA A 194 0.48 -5.15 -2.06
CA ALA A 194 1.66 -5.97 -1.81
C ALA A 194 1.41 -7.01 -0.71
N LEU A 195 0.70 -6.62 0.38
CA LEU A 195 0.34 -7.55 1.45
C LEU A 195 -0.61 -8.65 0.98
N VAL A 196 -1.57 -8.36 0.11
CA VAL A 196 -2.44 -9.38 -0.50
C VAL A 196 -1.60 -10.40 -1.28
N GLN A 197 -0.64 -9.97 -2.10
CA GLN A 197 0.25 -10.86 -2.83
C GLN A 197 1.12 -11.73 -1.91
N VAL A 198 1.61 -11.16 -0.81
CA VAL A 198 2.37 -11.90 0.21
C VAL A 198 1.48 -12.94 0.87
N ALA A 199 0.28 -12.57 1.29
CA ALA A 199 -0.69 -13.46 1.93
C ALA A 199 -1.08 -14.64 1.02
N ASP A 200 -1.33 -14.37 -0.27
CA ASP A 200 -1.59 -15.41 -1.27
C ASP A 200 -0.41 -16.40 -1.38
N GLY A 201 0.83 -15.87 -1.37
CA GLY A 201 2.05 -16.67 -1.42
C GLY A 201 2.25 -17.59 -0.20
N PHE A 202 1.80 -17.16 0.98
CA PHE A 202 1.87 -17.93 2.23
C PHE A 202 0.60 -18.76 2.52
N GLY A 203 -0.48 -18.58 1.75
CA GLY A 203 -1.77 -19.23 2.02
C GLY A 203 -2.45 -18.71 3.30
N THR A 204 -2.22 -17.46 3.66
CA THR A 204 -2.75 -16.77 4.85
C THR A 204 -3.96 -15.92 4.46
N GLU A 205 -5.01 -15.92 5.27
CA GLU A 205 -6.15 -15.02 5.09
C GLU A 205 -5.93 -13.69 5.83
N LEU A 206 -6.21 -12.57 5.14
CA LEU A 206 -6.08 -11.23 5.71
C LEU A 206 -7.38 -10.79 6.40
N ILE A 207 -7.25 -10.16 7.57
CA ILE A 207 -8.33 -9.48 8.30
C ILE A 207 -8.00 -8.00 8.36
N ALA A 208 -8.75 -7.14 7.68
CA ALA A 208 -8.55 -5.69 7.77
C ALA A 208 -9.27 -5.11 8.99
N GLU A 209 -8.52 -4.42 9.86
CA GLU A 209 -9.04 -3.84 11.10
C GLU A 209 -9.41 -2.37 10.98
N GLY A 210 -10.24 -1.91 11.93
CA GLY A 210 -10.58 -0.50 12.06
C GLY A 210 -11.38 0.06 10.89
N VAL A 211 -12.20 -0.77 10.21
CA VAL A 211 -13.08 -0.33 9.14
C VAL A 211 -14.21 0.50 9.73
N GLU A 212 -14.24 1.82 9.44
CA GLU A 212 -15.23 2.77 9.94
C GLU A 212 -16.04 3.42 8.81
N ARG A 213 -15.52 3.41 7.56
CA ARG A 213 -16.12 4.06 6.40
C ARG A 213 -16.51 3.04 5.32
N VAL A 214 -17.65 3.25 4.69
CA VAL A 214 -18.12 2.42 3.56
C VAL A 214 -17.17 2.52 2.36
N GLU A 215 -16.55 3.68 2.14
CA GLU A 215 -15.57 3.90 1.07
C GLU A 215 -14.34 3.00 1.23
N ASP A 216 -13.80 2.89 2.46
CA ASP A 216 -12.66 2.02 2.75
C ASP A 216 -13.06 0.54 2.61
N LEU A 217 -14.27 0.17 3.05
CA LEU A 217 -14.82 -1.17 2.90
C LEU A 217 -14.89 -1.60 1.42
N ARG A 218 -15.35 -0.70 0.54
CA ARG A 218 -15.41 -0.96 -0.91
C ARG A 218 -14.04 -1.25 -1.49
N VAL A 219 -13.04 -0.47 -1.08
CA VAL A 219 -11.64 -0.68 -1.53
C VAL A 219 -11.10 -2.01 -1.06
N LEU A 220 -11.32 -2.38 0.22
CA LEU A 220 -10.91 -3.67 0.77
C LEU A 220 -11.56 -4.85 0.02
N ARG A 221 -12.87 -4.76 -0.26
CA ARG A 221 -13.58 -5.72 -1.11
C ARG A 221 -12.93 -5.83 -2.48
N ASP A 222 -12.68 -4.69 -3.12
CA ASP A 222 -12.13 -4.61 -4.48
C ASP A 222 -10.67 -5.06 -4.56
N LEU A 223 -9.93 -5.03 -3.45
CA LEU A 223 -8.60 -5.62 -3.30
C LEU A 223 -8.62 -7.14 -3.07
N GLY A 224 -9.80 -7.73 -2.85
CA GLY A 224 -9.94 -9.15 -2.56
C GLY A 224 -9.60 -9.52 -1.11
N ILE A 225 -9.58 -8.57 -0.17
CA ILE A 225 -9.38 -8.87 1.25
C ILE A 225 -10.63 -9.57 1.77
N PRO A 226 -10.51 -10.83 2.26
CA PRO A 226 -11.68 -11.64 2.55
C PRO A 226 -12.42 -11.26 3.82
N LEU A 227 -11.69 -10.78 4.85
CA LEU A 227 -12.23 -10.58 6.18
C LEU A 227 -12.00 -9.16 6.65
N VAL A 228 -12.98 -8.62 7.36
CA VAL A 228 -12.96 -7.23 7.86
C VAL A 228 -13.53 -7.12 9.27
N GLN A 229 -12.98 -6.18 10.04
CA GLN A 229 -13.38 -5.85 11.40
C GLN A 229 -13.38 -4.32 11.58
N GLY A 230 -14.32 -3.78 12.34
CA GLY A 230 -14.36 -2.35 12.64
C GLY A 230 -15.74 -1.87 13.09
N TYR A 231 -15.82 -0.61 13.49
CA TYR A 231 -17.05 -0.04 14.02
C TYR A 231 -18.18 0.08 13.00
N LEU A 232 -17.87 0.10 11.73
CA LEU A 232 -18.87 0.02 10.67
C LEU A 232 -19.63 -1.31 10.68
N LEU A 233 -18.96 -2.39 11.09
CA LEU A 233 -19.51 -3.75 11.11
C LEU A 233 -20.16 -4.10 12.43
N GLY A 234 -19.64 -3.54 13.52
CA GLY A 234 -20.16 -3.73 14.88
C GLY A 234 -19.15 -3.26 15.93
N ARG A 235 -19.67 -2.65 16.99
CA ARG A 235 -18.85 -2.32 18.17
C ARG A 235 -18.73 -3.55 19.07
N PRO A 236 -17.65 -3.67 19.84
CA PRO A 236 -17.55 -4.70 20.85
C PRO A 236 -18.76 -4.67 21.82
N ALA A 237 -19.40 -5.81 22.00
CA ALA A 237 -20.59 -5.95 22.86
C ALA A 237 -20.49 -7.19 23.77
N ALA A 238 -21.11 -7.16 24.93
CA ALA A 238 -21.09 -8.30 25.86
C ALA A 238 -21.76 -9.55 25.26
N THR A 239 -22.78 -9.36 24.41
CA THR A 239 -23.39 -10.45 23.65
C THR A 239 -22.90 -10.41 22.20
N PRO A 240 -22.32 -11.51 21.69
CA PRO A 240 -21.85 -11.58 20.31
C PRO A 240 -23.01 -11.34 19.33
N SER A 241 -22.90 -10.32 18.48
CA SER A 241 -23.90 -10.04 17.43
C SER A 241 -23.49 -10.73 16.13
N ARG A 242 -24.44 -11.36 15.47
CA ARG A 242 -24.28 -11.95 14.14
C ARG A 242 -24.94 -11.15 13.03
N ASP A 243 -25.52 -10.02 13.39
CA ASP A 243 -26.16 -9.12 12.44
C ASP A 243 -25.12 -8.23 11.78
N VAL A 244 -25.17 -8.19 10.46
CA VAL A 244 -24.36 -7.28 9.66
C VAL A 244 -25.20 -6.06 9.30
N PRO A 245 -24.71 -4.83 9.53
CA PRO A 245 -25.43 -3.60 9.22
C PRO A 245 -25.86 -3.51 7.76
N GLU A 246 -27.02 -2.93 7.49
CA GLU A 246 -27.57 -2.77 6.13
C GLU A 246 -26.62 -1.99 5.22
N ALA A 247 -25.94 -0.96 5.73
CA ALA A 247 -24.95 -0.19 4.98
C ALA A 247 -23.79 -1.07 4.45
N VAL A 248 -23.45 -2.15 5.15
CA VAL A 248 -22.44 -3.13 4.73
C VAL A 248 -23.03 -4.08 3.68
N ARG A 249 -24.25 -4.59 3.92
CA ARG A 249 -24.94 -5.48 2.97
C ARG A 249 -25.20 -4.80 1.63
N ALA A 250 -25.53 -3.51 1.64
CA ALA A 250 -25.77 -2.71 0.45
C ALA A 250 -24.53 -2.65 -0.48
N THR A 251 -23.32 -2.88 0.06
CA THR A 251 -22.11 -2.88 -0.77
C THR A 251 -21.97 -4.12 -1.67
N ALA A 252 -22.75 -5.18 -1.44
CA ALA A 252 -22.70 -6.42 -2.22
C ALA A 252 -22.99 -6.21 -3.71
N GLY A 253 -23.91 -5.30 -4.03
CA GLY A 253 -24.30 -4.97 -5.40
C GLY A 253 -23.56 -3.76 -6.00
N ASP A 254 -22.66 -3.14 -5.27
CA ASP A 254 -21.97 -1.96 -5.75
C ASP A 254 -21.00 -2.30 -6.90
N LYS A 255 -20.96 -1.41 -7.91
CA LYS A 255 -20.00 -1.47 -9.02
C LYS A 255 -18.57 -1.49 -8.47
N LEU A 256 -17.68 -2.17 -9.20
CA LEU A 256 -16.26 -2.22 -8.85
C LEU A 256 -15.61 -0.83 -9.01
N GLN A 257 -14.90 -0.36 -8.01
CA GLN A 257 -14.20 0.92 -8.13
C GLN A 257 -12.93 0.79 -8.98
N VAL A 258 -12.68 1.82 -9.80
CA VAL A 258 -11.45 1.92 -10.59
C VAL A 258 -10.31 2.39 -9.68
N TRP A 259 -9.25 1.58 -9.58
CA TRP A 259 -8.02 1.90 -8.86
C TRP A 259 -6.79 1.60 -9.71
N PRO A 260 -5.80 2.48 -9.74
CA PRO A 260 -5.86 3.86 -9.22
C PRO A 260 -6.92 4.67 -9.95
N ARG A 261 -7.54 5.63 -9.26
CA ARG A 261 -8.46 6.58 -9.91
C ARG A 261 -7.76 7.23 -11.10
N ASN A 262 -8.49 7.40 -12.22
CA ASN A 262 -7.97 8.09 -13.42
C ASN A 262 -7.67 9.59 -13.18
N ASP A 263 -7.83 10.08 -11.96
CA ASP A 263 -7.48 11.42 -11.54
C ASP A 263 -5.97 11.62 -11.57
N ARG A 264 -5.47 12.03 -12.73
CA ARG A 264 -4.07 12.43 -13.02
C ARG A 264 -3.00 11.45 -12.53
N PRO A 265 -1.89 11.30 -13.23
CA PRO A 265 -0.78 10.42 -12.83
C PRO A 265 -0.17 10.89 -11.51
N SER A 266 -0.81 10.53 -10.40
CA SER A 266 -0.37 10.87 -9.04
C SER A 266 0.53 9.81 -8.42
N ALA A 267 0.85 8.74 -9.15
CA ALA A 267 1.88 7.78 -8.73
C ALA A 267 3.26 8.44 -8.60
N PHE A 268 3.50 9.56 -9.33
CA PHE A 268 4.65 10.45 -9.12
C PHE A 268 4.44 11.49 -8.01
N ARG A 269 3.26 11.52 -7.37
CA ARG A 269 3.01 12.48 -6.31
C ARG A 269 3.54 12.00 -4.99
N ARG A 270 4.73 12.58 -4.69
CA ARG A 270 5.30 12.86 -3.39
C ARG A 270 5.85 11.67 -2.63
N ILE A 271 6.81 10.98 -3.23
CA ILE A 271 7.92 10.58 -2.39
C ILE A 271 8.68 11.89 -2.13
N LEU A 272 8.61 12.35 -0.90
CA LEU A 272 9.31 13.53 -0.43
C LEU A 272 10.67 13.10 0.11
N ALA A 273 11.59 14.06 0.25
CA ALA A 273 12.88 13.86 0.90
C ALA A 273 12.73 13.25 2.32
N GLU A 274 11.61 13.52 2.99
CA GLU A 274 11.23 12.91 4.26
C GLU A 274 11.32 11.39 4.29
N HIS A 275 10.95 10.71 3.21
CA HIS A 275 10.98 9.24 3.12
C HIS A 275 12.40 8.66 2.96
N MET A 276 13.40 9.53 2.78
CA MET A 276 14.82 9.17 2.70
C MET A 276 15.61 9.71 3.89
N LEU A 277 14.91 10.30 4.87
CA LEU A 277 15.52 10.90 6.06
C LEU A 277 16.12 9.79 6.93
N ILE A 278 17.43 9.91 7.16
CA ILE A 278 18.16 9.14 8.16
C ILE A 278 18.51 10.13 9.28
N GLU A 279 18.01 9.89 10.48
CA GLU A 279 18.41 10.65 11.64
C GLU A 279 19.89 10.41 11.93
N ALA A 280 20.68 11.44 11.88
CA ALA A 280 22.12 11.40 12.10
C ALA A 280 22.53 12.57 13.01
N PRO A 281 23.48 12.37 13.92
CA PRO A 281 24.03 13.46 14.70
C PRO A 281 24.80 14.43 13.80
N SER A 282 24.69 15.73 14.08
CA SER A 282 25.50 16.78 13.47
C SER A 282 26.63 17.20 14.40
N ILE A 283 27.62 17.89 13.85
CA ILE A 283 28.72 18.49 14.61
C ILE A 283 28.74 20.01 14.39
N ARG A 284 29.15 20.77 15.40
CA ARG A 284 29.27 22.22 15.28
C ARG A 284 30.49 22.62 14.44
N ASP A 285 30.38 23.74 13.72
CA ASP A 285 31.45 24.32 12.90
C ASP A 285 32.71 24.70 13.69
N ILE A 286 32.56 24.94 15.00
CA ILE A 286 33.63 25.24 15.94
C ILE A 286 34.29 23.98 16.52
N ALA A 287 33.73 22.79 16.29
CA ALA A 287 34.23 21.57 16.85
C ALA A 287 35.57 21.16 16.20
N THR A 288 36.31 20.30 16.93
CA THR A 288 37.63 19.82 16.51
C THR A 288 37.56 18.54 15.69
N ASN A 289 38.63 18.21 14.98
CA ASN A 289 38.78 16.94 14.28
C ASN A 289 38.70 15.73 15.25
N HIS A 290 39.18 15.89 16.48
CA HIS A 290 39.08 14.84 17.50
C HIS A 290 37.63 14.54 17.87
N GLU A 291 36.78 15.57 18.00
CA GLU A 291 35.34 15.39 18.24
C GLU A 291 34.64 14.74 17.05
N ALA A 292 35.02 15.09 15.82
CA ALA A 292 34.52 14.44 14.62
C ALA A 292 34.92 12.95 14.57
N GLU A 293 36.18 12.62 14.94
CA GLU A 293 36.66 11.23 15.01
C GLU A 293 35.86 10.43 16.04
N ILE A 294 35.58 11.00 17.22
CA ILE A 294 34.76 10.35 18.26
C ILE A 294 33.34 10.10 17.72
N LEU A 295 32.72 11.07 17.08
CA LEU A 295 31.37 10.98 16.56
C LEU A 295 31.27 9.88 15.47
N PHE A 296 32.25 9.79 14.57
CA PHE A 296 32.34 8.69 13.61
C PHE A 296 32.51 7.33 14.26
N ARG A 297 33.28 7.24 15.34
CA ARG A 297 33.51 5.98 16.07
C ARG A 297 32.26 5.50 16.79
N GLN A 298 31.49 6.42 17.36
CA GLN A 298 30.23 6.12 18.03
C GLN A 298 29.11 5.73 17.06
N ASN A 299 29.20 6.17 15.78
CA ASN A 299 28.20 5.91 14.76
C ASN A 299 28.83 5.23 13.52
N PRO A 300 29.18 3.93 13.59
CA PRO A 300 29.88 3.23 12.52
C PRO A 300 29.16 3.23 11.17
N GLN A 301 27.83 3.29 11.17
CA GLN A 301 26.96 3.26 10.00
C GLN A 301 26.96 4.56 9.19
N LEU A 302 27.37 5.70 9.79
CA LEU A 302 27.35 6.99 9.10
C LEU A 302 28.48 7.09 8.07
N THR A 303 28.14 7.43 6.85
CA THR A 303 29.10 7.70 5.76
C THR A 303 29.63 9.11 5.80
N ALA A 304 28.86 10.05 6.37
CA ALA A 304 29.23 11.44 6.51
C ALA A 304 28.59 12.06 7.77
N ILE A 305 29.18 13.14 8.28
CA ILE A 305 28.69 13.95 9.41
C ILE A 305 28.39 15.36 8.90
N PRO A 306 27.14 15.83 9.03
CA PRO A 306 26.79 17.23 8.75
C PRO A 306 27.41 18.18 9.74
N VAL A 307 27.95 19.30 9.22
CA VAL A 307 28.46 20.41 10.01
C VAL A 307 27.41 21.50 10.03
N VAL A 308 27.04 21.97 11.22
CA VAL A 308 26.03 23.01 11.42
C VAL A 308 26.59 24.21 12.18
N ASP A 309 26.05 25.38 11.90
CA ASP A 309 26.34 26.60 12.63
C ASP A 309 25.57 26.70 13.97
N ARG A 310 25.72 27.81 14.69
CA ARG A 310 25.00 28.06 15.95
C ARG A 310 23.47 28.12 15.84
N HIS A 311 22.94 28.24 14.64
CA HIS A 311 21.50 28.31 14.35
C HIS A 311 20.92 26.99 13.76
N ASP A 312 21.72 25.91 13.78
CA ASP A 312 21.43 24.61 13.18
C ASP A 312 21.29 24.65 11.64
N LEU A 313 21.93 25.67 11.01
CA LEU A 313 22.00 25.73 9.54
C LEU A 313 23.17 24.87 9.05
N PRO A 314 22.98 23.99 8.06
CA PRO A 314 24.07 23.20 7.50
C PRO A 314 25.08 24.09 6.77
N VAL A 315 26.34 24.01 7.16
CA VAL A 315 27.46 24.77 6.56
C VAL A 315 28.44 23.86 5.83
N GLY A 316 28.33 22.55 6.01
CA GLY A 316 29.19 21.58 5.33
C GLY A 316 28.85 20.14 5.67
N LEU A 317 29.60 19.23 5.05
CA LEU A 317 29.49 17.79 5.24
C LEU A 317 30.89 17.18 5.29
N ILE A 318 31.20 16.40 6.33
CA ILE A 318 32.47 15.70 6.47
C ILE A 318 32.26 14.24 6.03
N ASN A 319 32.89 13.84 4.92
CA ASN A 319 32.87 12.45 4.47
C ASN A 319 33.81 11.59 5.32
N ARG A 320 33.33 10.45 5.82
CA ARG A 320 34.11 9.53 6.66
C ARG A 320 35.38 9.04 6.01
N ARG A 321 35.29 8.61 4.73
CA ARG A 321 36.42 8.05 4.03
C ARG A 321 37.54 9.08 3.84
N ALA A 322 37.19 10.25 3.33
CA ALA A 322 38.13 11.36 3.14
C ALA A 322 38.74 11.81 4.48
N PHE A 323 37.92 11.92 5.52
CA PHE A 323 38.37 12.27 6.87
C PHE A 323 39.36 11.24 7.42
N ASN A 324 39.04 9.95 7.33
CA ASN A 324 39.92 8.88 7.81
C ASN A 324 41.22 8.80 7.00
N GLU A 325 41.21 9.01 5.69
CA GLU A 325 42.41 9.08 4.86
C GLU A 325 43.35 10.21 5.32
N HIS A 326 42.81 11.40 5.61
CA HIS A 326 43.61 12.51 6.14
C HIS A 326 44.15 12.24 7.56
N MET A 327 43.34 11.64 8.43
CA MET A 327 43.72 11.36 9.81
C MET A 327 44.61 10.14 9.97
N ALA A 328 44.76 9.32 8.93
CA ALA A 328 45.66 8.16 8.90
C ALA A 328 47.11 8.52 8.59
N ALA A 329 47.40 9.75 8.12
CA ALA A 329 48.76 10.18 7.85
C ALA A 329 49.60 10.20 9.14
N PRO A 330 50.93 9.94 9.06
CA PRO A 330 51.80 9.98 10.24
C PRO A 330 51.70 11.32 10.98
N PHE A 331 51.53 11.25 12.31
CA PHE A 331 51.36 12.38 13.20
C PHE A 331 50.14 13.31 12.94
N ALA A 332 49.22 12.88 12.08
CA ALA A 332 48.03 13.69 11.76
C ALA A 332 47.16 13.95 12.99
N ARG A 333 46.99 12.97 13.87
CA ARG A 333 46.19 13.13 15.10
C ARG A 333 46.77 14.17 16.06
N GLU A 334 48.09 14.19 16.23
CA GLU A 334 48.79 15.15 17.05
C GLU A 334 48.75 16.55 16.45
N LEU A 335 48.91 16.70 15.15
CA LEU A 335 48.99 17.97 14.46
C LEU A 335 47.61 18.59 14.15
N LEU A 336 46.65 17.74 13.77
CA LEU A 336 45.35 18.17 13.27
C LEU A 336 44.18 17.90 14.24
N GLY A 337 44.37 17.04 15.23
CA GLY A 337 43.27 16.64 16.12
C GLY A 337 42.55 17.80 16.82
N ARG A 338 43.30 18.84 17.21
CA ARG A 338 42.75 20.05 17.85
C ARG A 338 42.38 21.17 16.85
N LYS A 339 42.56 20.95 15.55
CA LYS A 339 42.16 21.92 14.53
C LYS A 339 40.66 21.79 14.27
N PRO A 340 40.00 22.85 13.75
CA PRO A 340 38.58 22.81 13.42
C PRO A 340 38.25 21.71 12.41
N CYS A 341 37.14 20.99 12.62
CA CYS A 341 36.66 19.95 11.74
C CYS A 341 36.27 20.44 10.33
N THR A 342 36.01 21.76 10.22
CA THR A 342 35.72 22.44 8.95
C THR A 342 36.87 22.37 7.93
N MET A 343 38.10 22.04 8.36
CA MET A 343 39.23 21.82 7.45
C MET A 343 39.02 20.68 6.46
N HIS A 344 38.21 19.70 6.82
CA HIS A 344 37.98 18.46 6.06
C HIS A 344 36.56 18.35 5.54
N MET A 345 35.74 19.42 5.66
CA MET A 345 34.36 19.41 5.18
C MET A 345 34.26 19.80 3.71
N ASN A 346 33.28 19.24 3.03
CA ASN A 346 32.72 19.80 1.82
C ASN A 346 31.84 21.00 2.22
N ALA A 347 32.26 22.23 1.85
CA ALA A 347 31.56 23.48 2.21
C ALA A 347 30.32 23.77 1.33
N SER A 348 30.05 22.94 0.32
CA SER A 348 28.90 23.06 -0.57
C SER A 348 28.17 21.73 -0.67
N PRO A 349 27.59 21.23 0.45
CA PRO A 349 26.83 19.99 0.43
C PRO A 349 25.55 20.17 -0.36
N VAL A 350 25.04 19.10 -0.93
CA VAL A 350 23.71 19.10 -1.53
C VAL A 350 22.67 19.19 -0.40
N LEU A 351 21.82 20.22 -0.46
CA LEU A 351 20.74 20.45 0.50
C LEU A 351 19.40 20.15 -0.15
N CYS A 352 18.54 19.39 0.56
CA CYS A 352 17.18 19.09 0.16
C CYS A 352 16.21 19.51 1.26
N ASP A 353 15.14 20.23 0.92
CA ASP A 353 14.04 20.46 1.88
C ASP A 353 13.26 19.15 2.09
N ILE A 354 12.86 18.88 3.33
CA ILE A 354 12.11 17.66 3.70
C ILE A 354 10.84 17.45 2.87
N ARG A 355 10.26 18.53 2.34
CA ARG A 355 9.07 18.53 1.48
C ARG A 355 9.38 18.47 -0.01
N GLN A 356 10.64 18.48 -0.38
CA GLN A 356 11.05 18.39 -1.79
C GLN A 356 10.67 17.05 -2.38
N SER A 357 10.07 17.04 -3.56
CA SER A 357 9.64 15.81 -4.25
C SER A 357 10.82 15.06 -4.83
N LEU A 358 10.65 13.74 -5.02
CA LEU A 358 11.68 12.90 -5.64
C LEU A 358 12.00 13.34 -7.08
N ASP A 359 11.02 13.90 -7.82
CA ASP A 359 11.25 14.44 -9.16
C ASP A 359 12.19 15.65 -9.14
N GLU A 360 11.99 16.57 -8.20
CA GLU A 360 12.90 17.70 -8.00
C GLU A 360 14.29 17.22 -7.54
N MET A 361 14.33 16.20 -6.67
CA MET A 361 15.59 15.60 -6.23
C MET A 361 16.29 14.81 -7.37
N SER A 362 15.55 14.26 -8.32
CA SER A 362 16.13 13.57 -9.49
C SER A 362 16.96 14.51 -10.36
N GLN A 363 16.71 15.82 -10.32
CA GLN A 363 17.55 16.83 -10.97
C GLN A 363 18.98 16.85 -10.38
N ILE A 364 19.15 16.49 -9.13
CA ILE A 364 20.46 16.33 -8.49
C ILE A 364 21.25 15.21 -9.17
N LEU A 365 20.58 14.12 -9.58
CA LEU A 365 21.20 13.00 -10.29
C LEU A 365 21.70 13.37 -11.70
N LEU A 366 21.12 14.42 -12.29
CA LEU A 366 21.49 14.93 -13.61
C LEU A 366 22.54 16.03 -13.56
N GLY A 367 22.88 16.51 -12.36
CA GLY A 367 23.90 17.54 -12.13
C GLY A 367 25.31 17.02 -12.41
N GLU A 368 26.24 17.94 -12.75
CA GLU A 368 27.66 17.60 -12.98
C GLU A 368 28.37 17.17 -11.68
N ASP A 369 27.88 17.60 -10.52
CA ASP A 369 28.45 17.26 -9.22
C ASP A 369 27.91 15.91 -8.70
N GLN A 370 28.68 14.87 -8.87
CA GLN A 370 28.33 13.51 -8.42
C GLN A 370 28.78 13.18 -7.00
N ARG A 371 29.32 14.15 -6.23
CA ARG A 371 29.79 13.91 -4.85
C ARG A 371 28.70 13.41 -3.92
N TYR A 372 27.41 13.75 -4.18
CA TYR A 372 26.28 13.24 -3.40
C TYR A 372 26.18 11.70 -3.40
N LEU A 373 26.74 11.00 -4.39
CA LEU A 373 26.76 9.53 -4.42
C LEU A 373 27.61 8.95 -3.29
N TYR A 374 28.67 9.66 -2.91
CA TYR A 374 29.62 9.21 -1.88
C TYR A 374 29.41 9.92 -0.56
N ASP A 375 29.09 11.19 -0.59
CA ASP A 375 28.90 12.04 0.60
C ASP A 375 27.49 11.96 1.14
N GLY A 376 26.51 11.63 0.31
CA GLY A 376 25.09 11.79 0.60
C GLY A 376 24.67 13.27 0.44
N PHE A 377 23.52 13.60 0.98
CA PHE A 377 22.95 14.94 0.98
C PHE A 377 22.30 15.25 2.34
N VAL A 378 22.20 16.55 2.63
CA VAL A 378 21.63 17.02 3.90
C VAL A 378 20.16 17.33 3.72
N ILE A 379 19.31 16.80 4.60
CA ILE A 379 17.87 17.09 4.63
C ILE A 379 17.59 18.18 5.66
N THR A 380 16.88 19.22 5.23
CA THR A 380 16.54 20.39 6.04
C THR A 380 15.03 20.58 6.16
N ASP A 381 14.60 21.20 7.24
CA ASP A 381 13.23 21.73 7.41
C ASP A 381 13.32 23.25 7.62
N ASN A 382 12.79 24.02 6.67
CA ASN A 382 12.94 25.49 6.65
C ASN A 382 14.40 25.94 6.78
N GLY A 383 15.33 25.25 6.10
CA GLY A 383 16.75 25.50 6.11
C GLY A 383 17.52 24.96 7.32
N ARG A 384 16.85 24.47 8.37
CA ARG A 384 17.49 23.88 9.55
C ARG A 384 17.75 22.39 9.34
N TYR A 385 18.83 21.91 9.88
CA TYR A 385 19.23 20.52 9.82
C TYR A 385 18.17 19.58 10.45
N ARG A 386 17.84 18.50 9.74
CA ARG A 386 16.95 17.42 10.23
C ARG A 386 17.59 16.06 10.17
N GLY A 387 18.42 15.79 9.17
CA GLY A 387 19.09 14.53 8.97
C GLY A 387 19.82 14.47 7.65
N VAL A 388 20.17 13.27 7.22
CA VAL A 388 20.89 13.01 5.97
C VAL A 388 20.13 12.04 5.08
N GLY A 389 20.40 12.08 3.78
CA GLY A 389 20.01 11.06 2.83
C GLY A 389 21.24 10.52 2.12
N THR A 390 21.18 9.25 1.67
CA THR A 390 22.28 8.64 0.92
C THR A 390 22.00 8.68 -0.58
N GLY A 391 23.05 8.87 -1.40
CA GLY A 391 22.96 8.80 -2.85
C GLY A 391 22.46 7.44 -3.34
N GLU A 392 22.86 6.36 -2.67
CA GLU A 392 22.39 5.00 -2.98
C GLU A 392 20.86 4.88 -2.80
N ALA A 393 20.31 5.37 -1.69
CA ALA A 393 18.87 5.35 -1.44
C ALA A 393 18.11 6.16 -2.49
N LEU A 394 18.64 7.34 -2.88
CA LEU A 394 18.05 8.17 -3.92
C LEU A 394 18.05 7.45 -5.28
N VAL A 395 19.19 6.91 -5.72
CA VAL A 395 19.31 6.18 -7.00
C VAL A 395 18.39 4.97 -7.02
N ARG A 396 18.39 4.17 -5.95
CA ARG A 396 17.52 3.00 -5.83
C ARG A 396 16.06 3.40 -5.95
N ARG A 397 15.64 4.42 -5.23
CA ARG A 397 14.24 4.86 -5.21
C ARG A 397 13.78 5.44 -6.55
N VAL A 398 14.61 6.23 -7.20
CA VAL A 398 14.35 6.75 -8.56
C VAL A 398 14.27 5.60 -9.57
N THR A 399 15.15 4.60 -9.44
CA THR A 399 15.17 3.43 -10.33
C THR A 399 13.93 2.55 -10.14
N GLU A 400 13.54 2.27 -8.89
CA GLU A 400 12.32 1.52 -8.56
C GLU A 400 11.09 2.20 -9.18
N LEU A 401 10.94 3.52 -9.00
CA LEU A 401 9.83 4.27 -9.58
C LEU A 401 9.83 4.26 -11.11
N ARG A 402 11.00 4.36 -11.74
CA ARG A 402 11.09 4.29 -13.20
C ARG A 402 10.73 2.91 -13.74
N ILE A 403 11.13 1.86 -13.04
CA ILE A 403 10.77 0.47 -13.40
C ILE A 403 9.26 0.28 -13.23
N ASP A 404 8.69 0.73 -12.12
CA ASP A 404 7.25 0.63 -11.87
C ASP A 404 6.44 1.46 -12.88
N ALA A 405 6.84 2.70 -13.13
CA ALA A 405 6.20 3.53 -14.15
C ALA A 405 6.26 2.89 -15.54
N ALA A 406 7.41 2.34 -15.94
CA ALA A 406 7.58 1.66 -17.22
C ALA A 406 6.78 0.35 -17.33
N ARG A 407 6.51 -0.33 -16.22
CA ARG A 407 5.70 -1.57 -16.18
C ARG A 407 4.21 -1.32 -16.20
N TYR A 408 3.76 -0.24 -15.55
CA TYR A 408 2.34 -0.04 -15.24
C TYR A 408 1.68 1.09 -16.02
N ALA A 409 2.42 2.04 -16.58
CA ALA A 409 1.86 3.15 -17.34
C ALA A 409 2.54 3.32 -18.71
N ASN A 410 1.75 3.75 -19.70
CA ASN A 410 2.30 4.12 -21.01
C ASN A 410 3.08 5.45 -20.90
N PRO A 411 4.32 5.53 -21.38
CA PRO A 411 5.17 6.71 -21.18
C PRO A 411 4.65 7.98 -21.88
N LEU A 412 3.91 7.84 -23.00
CA LEU A 412 3.40 8.98 -23.77
C LEU A 412 2.14 9.57 -23.16
N THR A 413 1.19 8.71 -22.72
CA THR A 413 -0.13 9.15 -22.27
C THR A 413 -0.29 9.09 -20.75
N GLN A 414 0.63 8.41 -20.06
CA GLN A 414 0.57 8.13 -18.62
C GLN A 414 -0.67 7.31 -18.20
N LEU A 415 -1.40 6.76 -19.16
CA LEU A 415 -2.51 5.85 -18.88
C LEU A 415 -1.98 4.47 -18.49
N PRO A 416 -2.75 3.71 -17.67
CA PRO A 416 -2.46 2.32 -17.36
C PRO A 416 -2.16 1.48 -18.61
N GLY A 417 -1.05 0.72 -18.56
CA GLY A 417 -0.61 -0.18 -19.63
C GLY A 417 -1.25 -1.58 -19.55
N ASN A 418 -0.65 -2.54 -20.28
CA ASN A 418 -1.20 -3.90 -20.41
C ASN A 418 -1.41 -4.63 -19.09
N ILE A 419 -0.48 -4.51 -18.13
CA ILE A 419 -0.59 -5.22 -16.83
C ILE A 419 -1.82 -4.73 -16.04
N PRO A 420 -1.99 -3.42 -15.75
CA PRO A 420 -3.19 -2.92 -15.08
C PRO A 420 -4.49 -3.19 -15.86
N ILE A 421 -4.47 -3.15 -17.19
CA ILE A 421 -5.64 -3.48 -18.02
C ILE A 421 -6.07 -4.92 -17.75
N THR A 422 -5.15 -5.87 -17.85
CA THR A 422 -5.42 -7.30 -17.64
C THR A 422 -5.90 -7.58 -16.21
N GLU A 423 -5.26 -6.96 -15.22
CA GLU A 423 -5.65 -7.06 -13.81
C GLU A 423 -7.06 -6.53 -13.56
N HIS A 424 -7.41 -5.38 -14.15
CA HIS A 424 -8.74 -4.81 -13.98
C HIS A 424 -9.84 -5.66 -14.65
N VAL A 425 -9.58 -6.21 -15.85
CA VAL A 425 -10.49 -7.17 -16.51
C VAL A 425 -10.69 -8.41 -15.64
N ARG A 426 -9.59 -8.99 -15.10
CA ARG A 426 -9.65 -10.15 -14.22
C ARG A 426 -10.54 -9.88 -13.00
N ARG A 427 -10.36 -8.73 -12.33
CA ARG A 427 -11.17 -8.32 -11.18
C ARG A 427 -12.66 -8.18 -11.51
N LEU A 428 -13.00 -7.58 -12.65
CA LEU A 428 -14.38 -7.46 -13.10
C LEU A 428 -15.04 -8.83 -13.31
N VAL A 429 -14.31 -9.78 -13.91
CA VAL A 429 -14.79 -11.14 -14.13
C VAL A 429 -14.91 -11.93 -12.81
N GLU A 430 -13.91 -11.87 -11.94
CA GLU A 430 -13.89 -12.58 -10.65
C GLU A 430 -14.99 -12.11 -9.70
N THR A 431 -15.28 -10.80 -9.69
CA THR A 431 -16.37 -10.24 -8.90
C THR A 431 -17.75 -10.44 -9.52
N GLY A 432 -17.81 -11.00 -10.74
CA GLY A 432 -19.07 -11.24 -11.46
C GLY A 432 -19.79 -9.97 -11.90
N GLN A 433 -19.10 -8.83 -11.96
CA GLN A 433 -19.66 -7.55 -12.40
C GLN A 433 -19.88 -7.54 -13.92
N GLY A 434 -21.05 -7.05 -14.36
CA GLY A 434 -21.27 -6.74 -15.76
C GLY A 434 -20.51 -5.49 -16.17
N PHE A 435 -19.90 -5.51 -17.35
CA PHE A 435 -19.17 -4.37 -17.89
C PHE A 435 -19.09 -4.40 -19.40
N VAL A 436 -18.64 -3.31 -19.99
CA VAL A 436 -18.45 -3.16 -21.43
C VAL A 436 -16.98 -2.93 -21.72
N ALA A 437 -16.40 -3.76 -22.57
CA ALA A 437 -15.03 -3.61 -23.06
C ALA A 437 -15.02 -2.91 -24.42
N CYS A 438 -14.46 -1.70 -24.45
CA CYS A 438 -14.32 -0.86 -25.62
C CYS A 438 -12.86 -0.86 -26.09
N TYR A 439 -12.58 -1.28 -27.31
CA TYR A 439 -11.28 -1.15 -27.97
C TYR A 439 -11.30 0.00 -28.93
N CYS A 440 -10.48 1.00 -28.68
CA CYS A 440 -10.40 2.23 -29.46
C CYS A 440 -9.12 2.22 -30.30
N ASP A 441 -9.20 2.68 -31.55
CA ASP A 441 -8.10 2.64 -32.50
C ASP A 441 -8.24 3.74 -33.56
N LEU A 442 -7.12 4.29 -34.00
CA LEU A 442 -7.10 5.35 -35.02
C LEU A 442 -7.13 4.77 -36.43
N ASN A 443 -8.04 5.28 -37.25
CA ASN A 443 -8.06 4.97 -38.67
C ASN A 443 -7.00 5.78 -39.40
N HIS A 444 -6.27 5.18 -40.32
CA HIS A 444 -5.28 5.85 -41.18
C HIS A 444 -4.20 6.62 -40.40
N PHE A 445 -3.81 6.12 -39.20
CA PHE A 445 -2.80 6.77 -38.37
C PHE A 445 -1.38 6.67 -38.96
N LYS A 446 -1.05 5.56 -39.65
CA LYS A 446 0.23 5.43 -40.33
C LYS A 446 0.41 6.49 -41.42
N PRO A 447 -0.53 6.68 -42.41
CA PRO A 447 -0.44 7.77 -43.38
C PRO A 447 -0.29 9.16 -42.74
N TYR A 448 -0.96 9.39 -41.60
CA TYR A 448 -0.79 10.64 -40.84
C TYR A 448 0.64 10.81 -40.34
N ASN A 449 1.22 9.78 -39.70
CA ASN A 449 2.60 9.83 -39.22
C ASN A 449 3.62 9.99 -40.37
N ASP A 450 3.40 9.31 -41.49
CA ASP A 450 4.29 9.39 -42.66
C ASP A 450 4.29 10.82 -43.25
N GLN A 451 3.16 11.53 -43.20
CA GLN A 451 3.01 12.90 -43.72
C GLN A 451 3.45 13.97 -42.70
N TYR A 452 3.03 13.85 -41.43
CA TYR A 452 3.20 14.90 -40.41
C TYR A 452 4.30 14.62 -39.39
N GLY A 453 4.88 13.43 -39.43
CA GLY A 453 5.91 12.99 -38.51
C GLY A 453 5.40 12.53 -37.13
N TYR A 454 6.23 11.82 -36.41
CA TYR A 454 5.90 11.20 -35.13
C TYR A 454 5.52 12.20 -34.03
N PHE A 455 6.07 13.42 -34.06
CA PHE A 455 5.75 14.45 -33.05
C PHE A 455 4.28 14.85 -33.08
N LEU A 456 3.69 15.04 -34.28
CA LEU A 456 2.26 15.34 -34.43
C LEU A 456 1.42 14.07 -34.21
N GLY A 457 1.96 12.88 -34.55
CA GLY A 457 1.36 11.60 -34.18
C GLY A 457 1.22 11.42 -32.68
N ASP A 458 2.23 11.77 -31.90
CA ASP A 458 2.18 11.73 -30.44
C ASP A 458 1.11 12.67 -29.87
N ARG A 459 0.94 13.85 -30.45
CA ARG A 459 -0.15 14.77 -30.08
C ARG A 459 -1.53 14.19 -30.41
N MET A 460 -1.68 13.47 -31.53
CA MET A 460 -2.90 12.76 -31.89
C MET A 460 -3.24 11.68 -30.86
N ILE A 461 -2.25 10.88 -30.45
CA ILE A 461 -2.39 9.84 -29.39
C ILE A 461 -2.77 10.47 -28.05
N GLN A 462 -2.14 11.59 -27.65
CA GLN A 462 -2.48 12.33 -26.45
C GLN A 462 -3.90 12.90 -26.49
N LEU A 463 -4.38 13.32 -27.67
CA LEU A 463 -5.74 13.77 -27.87
C LEU A 463 -6.74 12.64 -27.65
N VAL A 464 -6.46 11.40 -28.15
CA VAL A 464 -7.29 10.22 -27.83
C VAL A 464 -7.37 10.02 -26.32
N ALA A 465 -6.22 9.93 -25.65
CA ALA A 465 -6.17 9.71 -24.20
C ALA A 465 -6.99 10.73 -23.41
N THR A 466 -6.83 12.02 -23.74
CA THR A 466 -7.53 13.11 -23.06
C THR A 466 -9.04 13.05 -23.30
N THR A 467 -9.46 12.69 -24.52
CA THR A 467 -10.88 12.57 -24.88
C THR A 467 -11.53 11.38 -24.18
N LEU A 468 -10.84 10.22 -24.12
CA LEU A 468 -11.33 9.04 -23.40
C LEU A 468 -11.54 9.36 -21.91
N LEU A 469 -10.53 9.97 -21.25
CA LEU A 469 -10.62 10.35 -19.83
C LEU A 469 -11.76 11.34 -19.54
N ARG A 470 -12.05 12.26 -20.44
CA ARG A 470 -13.12 13.26 -20.27
C ARG A 470 -14.51 12.63 -20.26
N HIS A 471 -14.70 11.56 -21.01
CA HIS A 471 -15.99 10.89 -21.14
C HIS A 471 -16.15 9.64 -20.26
N ALA A 472 -15.06 9.13 -19.68
CA ALA A 472 -15.10 8.06 -18.69
C ALA A 472 -15.58 8.59 -17.33
N ASP A 473 -16.38 7.81 -16.61
CA ASP A 473 -16.66 8.09 -15.20
C ASP A 473 -15.43 7.70 -14.36
N PRO A 474 -14.78 8.64 -13.64
CA PRO A 474 -13.54 8.36 -12.95
C PRO A 474 -13.68 7.35 -11.80
N ARG A 475 -14.90 7.02 -11.38
CA ARG A 475 -15.15 6.04 -10.31
C ARG A 475 -15.33 4.63 -10.85
N TRP A 476 -15.97 4.50 -12.04
CA TRP A 476 -16.50 3.24 -12.53
C TRP A 476 -15.90 2.79 -13.85
N ASP A 477 -15.36 3.73 -14.65
CA ASP A 477 -14.83 3.44 -15.97
C ASP A 477 -13.31 3.51 -15.98
N PHE A 478 -12.67 2.43 -16.38
CA PHE A 478 -11.22 2.32 -16.48
C PHE A 478 -10.76 2.66 -17.90
N VAL A 479 -9.73 3.49 -18.04
CA VAL A 479 -9.10 3.82 -19.33
C VAL A 479 -7.64 3.35 -19.32
N GLY A 480 -7.23 2.60 -20.33
CA GLY A 480 -5.89 2.09 -20.50
C GLY A 480 -5.34 2.32 -21.92
N HIS A 481 -4.02 2.31 -22.06
CA HIS A 481 -3.30 2.44 -23.33
C HIS A 481 -2.44 1.20 -23.56
N VAL A 482 -2.85 0.36 -24.50
CA VAL A 482 -2.17 -0.90 -24.84
C VAL A 482 -0.82 -0.64 -25.51
N GLY A 483 -0.77 0.34 -26.43
CA GLY A 483 0.42 0.76 -27.15
C GLY A 483 0.13 1.25 -28.56
N GLY A 484 0.99 2.09 -29.10
CA GLY A 484 0.76 2.72 -30.41
C GLY A 484 -0.51 3.56 -30.43
N ASP A 485 -1.47 3.20 -31.26
CA ASP A 485 -2.79 3.82 -31.41
C ASP A 485 -3.92 3.02 -30.75
N ASP A 486 -3.61 1.94 -30.00
CA ASP A 486 -4.57 1.04 -29.35
C ASP A 486 -4.88 1.47 -27.91
N PHE A 487 -6.14 1.75 -27.62
CA PHE A 487 -6.64 2.08 -26.29
C PHE A 487 -7.79 1.17 -25.87
N VAL A 488 -8.00 1.06 -24.56
CA VAL A 488 -9.09 0.29 -23.96
C VAL A 488 -9.85 1.15 -22.97
N MET A 489 -11.20 1.09 -23.03
CA MET A 489 -12.08 1.53 -21.95
C MET A 489 -12.87 0.33 -21.44
N LEU A 490 -12.87 0.13 -20.11
CA LEU A 490 -13.70 -0.86 -19.44
C LEU A 490 -14.76 -0.09 -18.66
N MET A 491 -16.00 -0.15 -19.13
CA MET A 491 -17.07 0.73 -18.66
C MET A 491 -18.10 -0.05 -17.85
N GLN A 492 -18.41 0.43 -16.66
CA GLN A 492 -19.52 0.01 -15.83
C GLN A 492 -20.67 1.06 -15.82
N SER A 493 -20.45 2.19 -16.50
CA SER A 493 -21.47 3.24 -16.65
C SER A 493 -22.63 2.77 -17.51
N ASP A 494 -23.86 3.01 -17.10
CA ASP A 494 -25.06 2.53 -17.79
C ASP A 494 -25.27 3.24 -19.14
N ASP A 495 -24.74 4.47 -19.30
CA ASP A 495 -24.81 5.29 -20.52
C ASP A 495 -23.56 5.11 -21.42
N TRP A 496 -22.90 3.94 -21.36
CA TRP A 496 -21.66 3.64 -22.07
C TRP A 496 -21.74 3.87 -23.59
N MET A 497 -22.86 3.54 -24.23
CA MET A 497 -23.05 3.76 -25.67
C MET A 497 -22.98 5.26 -26.01
N ARG A 498 -23.76 6.07 -25.29
CA ARG A 498 -23.77 7.53 -25.48
C ARG A 498 -22.40 8.16 -25.23
N ARG A 499 -21.66 7.64 -24.24
CA ARG A 499 -20.29 8.08 -23.95
C ARG A 499 -19.34 7.72 -25.09
N SER A 500 -19.43 6.49 -25.62
CA SER A 500 -18.62 6.04 -26.76
C SER A 500 -18.87 6.89 -28.03
N GLU A 501 -20.13 7.21 -28.33
CA GLU A 501 -20.48 8.08 -29.46
C GLU A 501 -19.93 9.51 -29.28
N ARG A 502 -20.01 10.05 -28.06
CA ARG A 502 -19.43 11.36 -27.73
C ARG A 502 -17.91 11.39 -27.85
N VAL A 503 -17.23 10.35 -27.39
CA VAL A 503 -15.79 10.20 -27.57
C VAL A 503 -15.41 10.31 -29.04
N VAL A 504 -16.06 9.54 -29.90
CA VAL A 504 -15.80 9.58 -31.36
C VAL A 504 -16.09 10.95 -31.96
N GLY A 505 -17.24 11.52 -31.63
CA GLY A 505 -17.64 12.83 -32.16
C GLY A 505 -16.67 13.94 -31.74
N GLU A 506 -16.34 14.02 -30.47
CA GLU A 506 -15.39 15.03 -29.94
C GLU A 506 -13.97 14.84 -30.47
N PHE A 507 -13.48 13.60 -30.47
CA PHE A 507 -12.17 13.32 -31.03
C PHE A 507 -12.06 13.73 -32.49
N ASN A 508 -13.00 13.27 -33.34
CA ASN A 508 -12.96 13.55 -34.77
C ASN A 508 -13.03 15.07 -35.06
N ALA A 509 -13.81 15.83 -34.28
CA ALA A 509 -13.88 17.28 -34.41
C ALA A 509 -12.55 17.95 -33.96
N ALA A 510 -11.98 17.54 -32.84
CA ALA A 510 -10.76 18.12 -32.30
C ALA A 510 -9.50 17.73 -33.14
N ALA A 511 -9.47 16.52 -33.68
CA ALA A 511 -8.40 16.04 -34.54
C ALA A 511 -8.18 16.89 -35.79
N LEU A 512 -9.23 17.53 -36.33
CA LEU A 512 -9.11 18.41 -37.48
C LEU A 512 -8.12 19.58 -37.26
N ALA A 513 -7.91 20.01 -36.03
CA ALA A 513 -6.93 21.05 -35.69
C ALA A 513 -5.47 20.59 -35.82
N LEU A 514 -5.22 19.29 -35.93
CA LEU A 514 -3.90 18.70 -36.12
C LEU A 514 -3.52 18.46 -37.58
N PHE A 515 -4.37 18.85 -38.52
CA PHE A 515 -4.13 18.80 -39.98
C PHE A 515 -3.86 20.19 -40.54
N ASP A 516 -3.04 20.25 -41.57
CA ASP A 516 -2.86 21.47 -42.33
C ASP A 516 -4.16 21.93 -42.96
N PRO A 517 -4.38 23.25 -43.16
CA PRO A 517 -5.59 23.77 -43.73
C PRO A 517 -5.93 23.19 -45.10
N GLU A 518 -4.94 22.88 -45.94
CA GLU A 518 -5.11 22.30 -47.28
C GLU A 518 -5.63 20.86 -47.19
N ASP A 519 -5.02 20.01 -46.38
CA ASP A 519 -5.43 18.62 -46.22
C ASP A 519 -6.83 18.53 -45.58
N ARG A 520 -7.10 19.40 -44.58
CA ARG A 520 -8.42 19.53 -43.98
C ARG A 520 -9.47 19.94 -44.99
N ALA A 521 -9.15 20.85 -45.92
CA ALA A 521 -10.10 21.28 -46.96
C ALA A 521 -10.32 20.17 -48.01
N ARG A 522 -9.27 19.40 -48.34
CA ARG A 522 -9.35 18.25 -49.26
C ARG A 522 -10.07 17.04 -48.63
N GLY A 523 -10.03 16.92 -47.30
CA GLY A 523 -10.61 15.80 -46.56
C GLY A 523 -9.81 14.48 -46.69
N VAL A 524 -8.62 14.52 -47.24
CA VAL A 524 -7.78 13.33 -47.54
C VAL A 524 -6.31 13.59 -47.27
N LEU A 525 -5.60 12.50 -46.96
CA LEU A 525 -4.14 12.40 -46.83
C LEU A 525 -3.57 11.65 -48.02
N GLU A 526 -2.37 11.99 -48.42
CA GLU A 526 -1.59 11.27 -49.43
C GLU A 526 -0.48 10.50 -48.74
N GLY A 527 -0.27 9.24 -49.10
CA GLY A 527 0.76 8.43 -48.47
C GLY A 527 0.92 7.05 -49.13
N GLU A 528 1.84 6.26 -48.64
CA GLU A 528 2.03 4.90 -49.10
C GLU A 528 1.12 3.91 -48.32
N ASP A 529 0.52 2.98 -49.07
CA ASP A 529 -0.19 1.85 -48.48
C ASP A 529 0.78 0.83 -47.87
N ARG A 530 0.27 -0.26 -47.28
CA ARG A 530 1.10 -1.33 -46.71
C ARG A 530 1.94 -2.10 -47.72
N SER A 531 1.68 -1.92 -49.00
CA SER A 531 2.42 -2.52 -50.10
C SER A 531 3.42 -1.57 -50.76
N GLY A 532 3.58 -0.34 -50.23
CA GLY A 532 4.46 0.69 -50.74
C GLY A 532 3.94 1.43 -51.97
N ARG A 533 2.63 1.35 -52.25
CA ARG A 533 1.98 2.09 -53.33
C ARG A 533 1.41 3.39 -52.83
N TYR A 534 1.60 4.46 -53.58
CA TYR A 534 1.05 5.77 -53.28
C TYR A 534 -0.49 5.71 -53.39
N ALA A 535 -1.18 6.11 -52.37
CA ALA A 535 -2.64 6.07 -52.25
C ALA A 535 -3.15 7.28 -51.49
N THR A 536 -4.42 7.56 -51.66
CA THR A 536 -5.16 8.62 -50.93
C THR A 536 -5.97 7.99 -49.82
N PHE A 537 -5.87 8.51 -48.62
CA PHE A 537 -6.57 8.03 -47.43
C PHE A 537 -7.50 9.11 -46.85
N PRO A 538 -8.63 8.75 -46.28
CA PRO A 538 -9.43 9.69 -45.47
C PRO A 538 -8.61 10.24 -44.29
N LEU A 539 -9.02 11.38 -43.75
CA LEU A 539 -8.43 11.93 -42.53
C LEU A 539 -8.55 10.93 -41.37
N THR A 540 -7.57 10.98 -40.46
CA THR A 540 -7.57 10.12 -39.27
C THR A 540 -8.79 10.35 -38.39
N THR A 541 -9.47 9.28 -38.07
CA THR A 541 -10.66 9.24 -37.20
C THR A 541 -10.53 8.16 -36.16
N LEU A 542 -11.35 8.20 -35.12
CA LEU A 542 -11.40 7.18 -34.06
C LEU A 542 -12.49 6.15 -34.36
N THR A 543 -12.16 4.87 -34.17
CA THR A 543 -13.13 3.75 -34.22
C THR A 543 -13.14 3.01 -32.89
N ILE A 544 -14.32 2.63 -32.41
CA ILE A 544 -14.53 1.88 -31.18
C ILE A 544 -15.25 0.56 -31.48
N GLY A 545 -14.59 -0.56 -31.17
CA GLY A 545 -15.20 -1.88 -31.14
C GLY A 545 -15.60 -2.24 -29.72
N ILE A 546 -16.82 -2.70 -29.52
CA ILE A 546 -17.45 -2.90 -28.21
C ILE A 546 -17.87 -4.34 -28.02
N VAL A 547 -17.64 -4.87 -26.81
CA VAL A 547 -18.13 -6.18 -26.33
C VAL A 547 -18.79 -5.98 -24.98
N GLU A 548 -20.02 -6.44 -24.86
CA GLU A 548 -20.72 -6.50 -23.58
C GLU A 548 -20.40 -7.81 -22.88
N VAL A 549 -20.06 -7.72 -21.60
CA VAL A 549 -19.82 -8.86 -20.70
C VAL A 549 -20.93 -8.88 -19.66
N ALA A 550 -21.76 -9.89 -19.70
CA ALA A 550 -22.91 -10.00 -18.79
C ALA A 550 -22.47 -10.30 -17.34
N PRO A 551 -23.27 -9.86 -16.34
CA PRO A 551 -23.00 -10.22 -14.94
C PRO A 551 -22.93 -11.76 -14.76
N GLY A 552 -21.90 -12.22 -14.04
CA GLY A 552 -21.67 -13.65 -13.79
C GLY A 552 -21.06 -14.43 -14.96
N GLU A 553 -20.77 -13.79 -16.09
CA GLU A 553 -20.08 -14.41 -17.21
C GLU A 553 -18.62 -14.72 -16.84
N ARG A 554 -18.18 -15.98 -17.06
CA ARG A 554 -16.83 -16.45 -16.73
C ARG A 554 -15.91 -16.53 -17.97
N SER A 555 -15.83 -15.44 -18.72
CA SER A 555 -14.89 -15.36 -19.85
C SER A 555 -13.49 -14.99 -19.35
N GLY A 556 -12.45 -15.59 -19.89
CA GLY A 556 -11.07 -15.19 -19.60
C GLY A 556 -10.76 -13.78 -20.13
N ALA A 557 -9.81 -13.08 -19.51
CA ALA A 557 -9.38 -11.76 -19.97
C ALA A 557 -8.90 -11.79 -21.43
N GLU A 558 -8.24 -12.88 -21.86
CA GLU A 558 -7.79 -13.09 -23.24
C GLU A 558 -8.96 -13.24 -24.23
N ASP A 559 -10.04 -13.92 -23.83
CA ASP A 559 -11.24 -14.10 -24.65
C ASP A 559 -11.96 -12.78 -24.88
N ILE A 560 -12.04 -11.94 -23.82
CA ILE A 560 -12.63 -10.60 -23.88
C ILE A 560 -11.80 -9.72 -24.81
N ALA A 561 -10.48 -9.70 -24.64
CA ALA A 561 -9.56 -8.95 -25.50
C ALA A 561 -9.66 -9.38 -26.98
N SER A 562 -9.70 -10.69 -27.23
CA SER A 562 -9.86 -11.26 -28.58
C SER A 562 -11.20 -10.85 -29.22
N SER A 563 -12.28 -10.89 -28.44
CA SER A 563 -13.63 -10.48 -28.89
C SER A 563 -13.69 -8.99 -29.20
N ALA A 564 -13.10 -8.14 -28.34
CA ALA A 564 -13.06 -6.71 -28.55
C ALA A 564 -12.19 -6.31 -29.75
N ALA A 565 -11.06 -7.00 -29.97
CA ALA A 565 -10.25 -6.83 -31.18
C ALA A 565 -11.04 -7.27 -32.45
N ARG A 566 -11.89 -8.29 -32.35
CA ARG A 566 -12.80 -8.69 -33.45
C ARG A 566 -13.85 -7.63 -33.72
N ALA A 567 -14.46 -7.07 -32.65
CA ALA A 567 -15.42 -5.96 -32.77
C ALA A 567 -14.81 -4.76 -33.49
N LYS A 568 -13.57 -4.37 -33.12
CA LYS A 568 -12.80 -3.30 -33.74
C LYS A 568 -12.58 -3.55 -35.25
N ARG A 569 -12.15 -4.77 -35.65
CA ARG A 569 -11.97 -5.13 -37.07
C ARG A 569 -13.26 -5.05 -37.84
N GLU A 570 -14.35 -5.49 -37.24
CA GLU A 570 -15.67 -5.44 -37.87
C GLU A 570 -16.17 -4.00 -38.04
N ALA A 571 -15.96 -3.12 -37.04
CA ALA A 571 -16.25 -1.69 -37.14
C ALA A 571 -15.52 -1.06 -38.35
N LYS A 572 -14.22 -1.31 -38.46
CA LYS A 572 -13.40 -0.81 -39.59
C LYS A 572 -13.88 -1.37 -40.95
N ARG A 573 -14.24 -2.64 -41.01
CA ARG A 573 -14.73 -3.28 -42.23
C ARG A 573 -16.06 -2.67 -42.70
N ARG A 574 -16.97 -2.36 -41.74
CA ARG A 574 -18.29 -1.75 -42.01
C ARG A 574 -18.22 -0.25 -42.24
N GLY A 575 -17.08 0.39 -41.94
CA GLY A 575 -16.95 1.85 -42.01
C GLY A 575 -17.80 2.59 -40.95
N VAL A 576 -18.11 1.94 -39.81
CA VAL A 576 -18.89 2.55 -38.74
C VAL A 576 -17.98 2.97 -37.59
N PRO A 577 -18.23 4.12 -36.96
CA PRO A 577 -17.35 4.64 -35.91
C PRO A 577 -17.46 3.86 -34.58
N VAL A 578 -18.60 3.26 -34.30
CA VAL A 578 -18.87 2.44 -33.15
C VAL A 578 -19.56 1.14 -33.61
N HIS A 579 -19.08 -0.01 -33.12
CA HIS A 579 -19.68 -1.30 -33.43
C HIS A 579 -19.71 -2.18 -32.18
N VAL A 580 -20.89 -2.67 -31.85
CA VAL A 580 -21.11 -3.66 -30.78
C VAL A 580 -21.10 -5.06 -31.41
N LEU A 581 -20.23 -5.92 -30.89
CA LEU A 581 -20.21 -7.32 -31.32
C LEU A 581 -21.29 -8.09 -30.58
N GLU A 582 -22.25 -8.60 -31.32
CA GLU A 582 -23.22 -9.57 -30.81
C GLU A 582 -22.47 -10.90 -30.55
N ARG A 583 -22.56 -11.40 -29.30
CA ARG A 583 -21.95 -12.67 -28.87
C ARG A 583 -22.90 -13.85 -29.06
#